data_b307cce46221db601a7efb835e8c37a0
#
_entry.id   b307cce46221db601a7efb835e8c37a0
#
_cell.length_a   1.000
_cell.length_b   1.000
_cell.length_c   1.000
_cell.angle_alpha   90.00
_cell.angle_beta   90.00
_cell.angle_gamma   90.00
#
_symmetry.space_group_name_H-M   'P 1'
#
loop_
_entity.id
_entity.type
_entity.pdbx_description
1 polymer ?
#
loop_
_entity_poly.entity_id
_entity_poly.type
_entity_poly.pdbx_seq_one_letter_code
_entity_poly.pdbx_strand_id
1 'polypeptide(L)'
;QMMGGLAYMTGRPGDPLRAGSSVNDIMGGMFGAIAILGALVQRGISGRGMEVQAALYENNILLVGQHMLQYAITGTPAAPMPARISPWAIYDVFTVKDGEQIFLAAVSDAQWNTFCDALVLQDLKAEPRYAKNNDRVKLRAELLPLLRERLAERRAADIAHAMEHAGL
;
A
#
# COMPACT_ATOMS: atom_id res chain seq x y z
N GLN A 1 -16.85 -4.64 8.43
CA GLN A 1 -15.38 -4.75 8.47
C GLN A 1 -14.92 -6.02 9.20
N MET A 2 -15.48 -6.35 10.35
CA MET A 2 -15.11 -7.57 11.10
C MET A 2 -15.35 -8.84 10.28
N MET A 3 -16.57 -9.09 9.86
CA MET A 3 -16.95 -10.31 9.12
C MET A 3 -16.23 -10.49 7.78
N GLY A 4 -15.88 -9.42 7.09
CA GLY A 4 -15.21 -9.46 5.79
C GLY A 4 -13.68 -9.37 5.88
N GLY A 5 -13.08 -9.44 7.08
CA GLY A 5 -11.63 -9.50 7.26
C GLY A 5 -10.87 -8.16 7.22
N LEU A 6 -11.50 -7.05 6.85
CA LEU A 6 -10.79 -5.76 6.77
C LEU A 6 -10.24 -5.32 8.14
N ALA A 7 -11.01 -5.51 9.21
CA ALA A 7 -10.56 -5.15 10.56
C ALA A 7 -9.36 -5.99 11.01
N TYR A 8 -9.32 -7.28 10.64
CA TYR A 8 -8.15 -8.13 10.85
C TYR A 8 -6.92 -7.61 10.08
N MET A 9 -7.11 -7.24 8.81
CA MET A 9 -6.01 -6.74 7.97
C MET A 9 -5.47 -5.37 8.42
N THR A 10 -6.32 -4.55 9.08
CA THR A 10 -5.94 -3.22 9.57
C THR A 10 -5.26 -3.28 10.93
N GLY A 11 -5.69 -4.20 11.79
CA GLY A 11 -5.23 -4.32 13.17
C GLY A 11 -3.90 -5.03 13.36
N ARG A 12 -3.49 -5.17 14.62
CA ARG A 12 -2.34 -6.01 15.01
C ARG A 12 -2.77 -7.49 15.06
N PRO A 13 -1.82 -8.42 15.01
CA PRO A 13 -2.13 -9.82 15.27
C PRO A 13 -2.87 -9.99 16.60
N GLY A 14 -4.06 -10.58 16.56
CA GLY A 14 -4.91 -10.78 17.74
C GLY A 14 -5.71 -9.57 18.20
N ASP A 15 -5.50 -8.39 17.60
CA ASP A 15 -6.17 -7.14 17.96
C ASP A 15 -6.72 -6.45 16.70
N PRO A 16 -7.88 -6.92 16.16
CA PRO A 16 -8.49 -6.35 14.97
C PRO A 16 -8.88 -4.89 15.17
N LEU A 17 -8.59 -4.03 14.21
CA LEU A 17 -8.87 -2.62 14.26
C LEU A 17 -9.75 -2.18 13.10
N ARG A 18 -10.82 -1.44 13.39
CA ARG A 18 -11.64 -0.80 12.37
C ARG A 18 -10.84 0.25 11.61
N ALA A 19 -11.00 0.31 10.28
CA ALA A 19 -10.47 1.43 9.50
C ALA A 19 -11.04 2.78 10.01
N GLY A 20 -10.20 3.81 10.03
CA GLY A 20 -10.51 5.12 10.64
C GLY A 20 -11.59 5.92 9.92
N SER A 21 -12.05 5.48 8.75
CA SER A 21 -13.16 6.09 8.03
C SER A 21 -14.24 5.06 7.69
N SER A 22 -15.40 5.53 7.23
CA SER A 22 -16.53 4.69 6.81
C SER A 22 -16.32 4.09 5.43
N VAL A 23 -15.17 3.38 5.21
CA VAL A 23 -14.76 2.87 3.90
C VAL A 23 -15.82 1.99 3.24
N ASN A 24 -16.50 1.12 3.99
CA ASN A 24 -17.54 0.24 3.45
C ASN A 24 -18.76 1.02 2.96
N ASP A 25 -19.18 2.03 3.72
CA ASP A 25 -20.33 2.87 3.38
C ASP A 25 -20.03 3.72 2.15
N ILE A 26 -18.85 4.33 2.10
CA ILE A 26 -18.38 5.11 0.96
C ILE A 26 -18.31 4.23 -0.30
N MET A 27 -17.69 3.06 -0.20
CA MET A 27 -17.61 2.12 -1.33
C MET A 27 -18.99 1.60 -1.74
N GLY A 28 -19.87 1.32 -0.78
CA GLY A 28 -21.24 0.92 -1.06
C GLY A 28 -21.99 1.96 -1.87
N GLY A 29 -21.87 3.23 -1.49
CA GLY A 29 -22.44 4.35 -2.23
C GLY A 29 -21.84 4.48 -3.66
N MET A 30 -20.52 4.38 -3.77
CA MET A 30 -19.83 4.47 -5.07
C MET A 30 -20.20 3.31 -6.01
N PHE A 31 -20.14 2.07 -5.54
CA PHE A 31 -20.53 0.91 -6.36
C PHE A 31 -22.00 0.89 -6.67
N GLY A 32 -22.87 1.35 -5.76
CA GLY A 32 -24.28 1.56 -6.04
C GLY A 32 -24.49 2.55 -7.19
N ALA A 33 -23.81 3.69 -7.17
CA ALA A 33 -23.88 4.67 -8.26
C ALA A 33 -23.38 4.10 -9.60
N ILE A 34 -22.25 3.39 -9.58
CA ILE A 34 -21.69 2.73 -10.78
C ILE A 34 -22.68 1.70 -11.34
N ALA A 35 -23.28 0.87 -10.49
CA ALA A 35 -24.24 -0.14 -10.89
C ALA A 35 -25.52 0.48 -11.47
N ILE A 36 -26.00 1.60 -10.90
CA ILE A 36 -27.15 2.36 -11.45
C ILE A 36 -26.80 2.92 -12.83
N LEU A 37 -25.61 3.51 -13.00
CA LEU A 37 -25.18 4.02 -14.31
C LEU A 37 -25.08 2.90 -15.35
N GLY A 38 -24.54 1.74 -14.98
CA GLY A 38 -24.52 0.55 -15.83
C GLY A 38 -25.92 0.08 -16.23
N ALA A 39 -26.85 0.05 -15.27
CA ALA A 39 -28.25 -0.31 -15.52
C ALA A 39 -28.96 0.70 -16.45
N LEU A 40 -28.66 1.99 -16.34
CA LEU A 40 -29.20 3.02 -17.24
C LEU A 40 -28.68 2.85 -18.67
N VAL A 41 -27.40 2.57 -18.84
CA VAL A 41 -26.82 2.25 -20.16
C VAL A 41 -27.49 1.02 -20.75
N GLN A 42 -27.62 -0.06 -20.00
CA GLN A 42 -28.27 -1.27 -20.42
C GLN A 42 -29.76 -1.05 -20.77
N ARG A 43 -30.44 -0.21 -19.98
CA ARG A 43 -31.83 0.18 -20.29
C ARG A 43 -31.95 0.92 -21.62
N GLY A 44 -30.97 1.78 -21.95
CA GLY A 44 -30.93 2.47 -23.24
C GLY A 44 -30.81 1.52 -24.43
N ILE A 45 -30.17 0.37 -24.26
CA ILE A 45 -30.00 -0.66 -25.28
C ILE A 45 -31.24 -1.62 -25.35
N SER A 46 -31.66 -2.12 -24.19
CA SER A 46 -32.65 -3.16 -24.09
C SER A 46 -34.10 -2.68 -24.00
N GLY A 47 -34.31 -1.40 -23.69
CA GLY A 47 -35.63 -0.82 -23.39
C GLY A 47 -36.21 -1.26 -22.03
N ARG A 48 -35.50 -2.08 -21.26
CA ARG A 48 -35.97 -2.64 -19.97
C ARG A 48 -35.13 -2.16 -18.80
N GLY A 49 -35.80 -1.81 -17.70
CA GLY A 49 -35.14 -1.58 -16.41
C GLY A 49 -34.70 -2.89 -15.77
N MET A 50 -33.83 -2.76 -14.75
CA MET A 50 -33.38 -3.89 -13.92
C MET A 50 -33.22 -3.45 -12.47
N GLU A 51 -33.32 -4.41 -11.56
CA GLU A 51 -32.98 -4.20 -10.16
C GLU A 51 -31.45 -4.10 -10.00
N VAL A 52 -30.99 -3.19 -9.15
CA VAL A 52 -29.59 -2.98 -8.84
C VAL A 52 -29.39 -3.20 -7.35
N GLN A 53 -28.40 -4.00 -6.98
CA GLN A 53 -28.04 -4.26 -5.61
C GLN A 53 -26.56 -3.87 -5.38
N ALA A 54 -26.28 -3.29 -4.23
CA ALA A 54 -24.92 -3.00 -3.75
C ALA A 54 -24.86 -3.30 -2.25
N ALA A 55 -24.00 -4.24 -1.88
CA ALA A 55 -23.87 -4.69 -0.50
C ALA A 55 -22.54 -4.30 0.11
N LEU A 56 -22.58 -3.75 1.32
CA LEU A 56 -21.38 -3.33 2.06
C LEU A 56 -20.42 -4.50 2.33
N TYR A 57 -20.97 -5.69 2.54
CA TYR A 57 -20.18 -6.89 2.80
C TYR A 57 -19.39 -7.33 1.56
N GLU A 58 -20.01 -7.33 0.41
CA GLU A 58 -19.36 -7.69 -0.89
C GLU A 58 -18.22 -6.70 -1.21
N ASN A 59 -18.46 -5.41 -1.00
CA ASN A 59 -17.42 -4.39 -1.15
C ASN A 59 -16.25 -4.63 -0.20
N ASN A 60 -16.53 -5.04 1.03
CA ASN A 60 -15.48 -5.40 1.99
C ASN A 60 -14.67 -6.62 1.53
N ILE A 61 -15.31 -7.64 0.97
CA ILE A 61 -14.61 -8.80 0.39
C ILE A 61 -13.71 -8.38 -0.77
N LEU A 62 -14.15 -7.44 -1.62
CA LEU A 62 -13.33 -6.90 -2.69
C LEU A 62 -12.04 -6.25 -2.15
N LEU A 63 -12.13 -5.48 -1.06
CA LEU A 63 -10.97 -4.85 -0.40
C LEU A 63 -9.93 -5.86 0.07
N VAL A 64 -10.35 -7.03 0.53
CA VAL A 64 -9.45 -8.08 1.02
C VAL A 64 -9.20 -9.19 0.01
N GLY A 65 -9.77 -9.09 -1.19
CA GLY A 65 -9.74 -10.12 -2.23
C GLY A 65 -8.33 -10.58 -2.62
N GLN A 66 -7.37 -9.66 -2.67
CA GLN A 66 -5.96 -10.02 -2.92
C GLN A 66 -5.40 -10.97 -1.85
N HIS A 67 -5.81 -10.84 -0.60
CA HIS A 67 -5.35 -11.71 0.50
C HIS A 67 -6.05 -13.07 0.47
N MET A 68 -7.31 -13.09 0.03
CA MET A 68 -8.02 -14.35 -0.24
C MET A 68 -7.35 -15.13 -1.37
N LEU A 69 -6.98 -14.45 -2.46
CA LEU A 69 -6.25 -15.05 -3.57
C LEU A 69 -4.86 -15.54 -3.13
N GLN A 70 -4.14 -14.75 -2.34
CA GLN A 70 -2.86 -15.16 -1.77
C GLN A 70 -3.01 -16.47 -0.98
N TYR A 71 -4.01 -16.57 -0.11
CA TYR A 71 -4.29 -17.80 0.64
C TYR A 71 -4.62 -18.97 -0.28
N ALA A 72 -5.46 -18.76 -1.28
CA ALA A 72 -5.83 -19.80 -2.24
C ALA A 72 -4.62 -20.38 -2.99
N ILE A 73 -3.61 -19.56 -3.28
CA ILE A 73 -2.40 -19.98 -3.99
C ILE A 73 -1.37 -20.61 -3.05
N THR A 74 -1.16 -20.01 -1.87
CA THR A 74 -0.04 -20.36 -0.98
C THR A 74 -0.43 -21.31 0.15
N GLY A 75 -1.72 -21.44 0.48
CA GLY A 75 -2.21 -22.13 1.68
C GLY A 75 -1.87 -21.42 3.00
N THR A 76 -1.23 -20.26 2.93
CA THR A 76 -0.80 -19.51 4.12
C THR A 76 -1.66 -18.26 4.30
N PRO A 77 -2.32 -18.09 5.46
CA PRO A 77 -3.10 -16.87 5.74
C PRO A 77 -2.24 -15.60 5.65
N ALA A 78 -2.78 -14.56 5.04
CA ALA A 78 -2.10 -13.27 5.01
C ALA A 78 -1.99 -12.71 6.43
N ALA A 79 -0.80 -12.28 6.82
CA ALA A 79 -0.62 -11.54 8.07
C ALA A 79 -1.28 -10.15 7.98
N PRO A 80 -1.79 -9.61 9.10
CA PRO A 80 -2.33 -8.25 9.13
C PRO A 80 -1.24 -7.22 8.81
N MET A 81 -1.63 -6.03 8.34
CA MET A 81 -0.75 -4.98 7.82
C MET A 81 0.49 -4.71 8.69
N PRO A 82 0.37 -4.54 10.02
CA PRO A 82 1.53 -4.25 10.86
C PRO A 82 2.55 -5.38 10.98
N ALA A 83 2.15 -6.63 10.70
CA ALA A 83 3.00 -7.81 10.86
C ALA A 83 3.44 -8.43 9.54
N ARG A 84 2.85 -7.99 8.41
CA ARG A 84 3.22 -8.58 7.11
C ARG A 84 4.55 -8.02 6.61
N ILE A 85 5.28 -8.86 5.92
CA ILE A 85 6.46 -8.43 5.18
C ILE A 85 5.98 -7.63 3.96
N SER A 86 6.45 -6.39 3.83
CA SER A 86 6.20 -5.58 2.64
C SER A 86 6.80 -6.26 1.40
N PRO A 87 6.09 -6.27 0.26
CA PRO A 87 6.67 -6.76 -0.99
C PRO A 87 7.78 -5.85 -1.54
N TRP A 88 7.94 -4.67 -0.96
CA TRP A 88 8.98 -3.70 -1.30
C TRP A 88 9.84 -3.39 -0.08
N ALA A 89 11.14 -3.27 -0.30
CA ALA A 89 12.08 -2.97 0.76
C ALA A 89 11.87 -1.54 1.29
N ILE A 90 11.71 -0.58 0.37
CA ILE A 90 11.46 0.81 0.68
C ILE A 90 9.98 1.11 0.43
N TYR A 91 9.21 1.07 1.48
CA TYR A 91 7.78 1.40 1.50
C TYR A 91 7.41 1.60 2.97
N ASP A 92 7.80 2.75 3.54
CA ASP A 92 7.72 2.97 4.98
C ASP A 92 7.67 4.46 5.32
N VAL A 93 7.31 4.75 6.56
CA VAL A 93 7.40 6.08 7.16
C VAL A 93 8.78 6.25 7.79
N PHE A 94 9.44 7.35 7.49
CA PHE A 94 10.73 7.73 8.06
C PHE A 94 10.55 8.98 8.91
N THR A 95 11.05 8.91 10.14
CA THR A 95 11.23 10.11 10.98
C THR A 95 12.53 10.78 10.58
N VAL A 96 12.46 12.05 10.28
CA VAL A 96 13.56 12.87 9.77
C VAL A 96 13.82 14.02 10.73
N LYS A 97 14.57 15.03 10.30
CA LYS A 97 14.95 16.17 11.14
C LYS A 97 13.74 16.78 11.84
N ASP A 98 13.94 17.24 13.06
CA ASP A 98 12.93 17.89 13.91
C ASP A 98 11.72 17.03 14.26
N GLY A 99 11.81 15.70 14.08
CA GLY A 99 10.74 14.75 14.35
C GLY A 99 9.64 14.71 13.28
N GLU A 100 9.84 15.40 12.15
CA GLU A 100 8.93 15.32 11.02
C GLU A 100 8.89 13.90 10.45
N GLN A 101 7.77 13.53 9.83
CA GLN A 101 7.61 12.22 9.20
C GLN A 101 7.38 12.37 7.71
N ILE A 102 8.04 11.53 6.94
CA ILE A 102 7.85 11.43 5.49
C ILE A 102 7.66 9.97 5.09
N PHE A 103 6.69 9.71 4.21
CA PHE A 103 6.53 8.40 3.59
C PHE A 103 7.39 8.32 2.32
N LEU A 104 8.22 7.29 2.24
CA LEU A 104 9.09 7.07 1.07
C LEU A 104 8.84 5.67 0.49
N ALA A 105 8.80 5.61 -0.84
CA ALA A 105 8.61 4.37 -1.58
C ALA A 105 9.58 4.27 -2.76
N ALA A 106 10.17 3.07 -2.94
CA ALA A 106 10.88 2.68 -4.14
C ALA A 106 10.46 1.23 -4.48
N VAL A 107 9.53 1.10 -5.41
CA VAL A 107 8.82 -0.18 -5.67
C VAL A 107 9.44 -0.99 -6.82
N SER A 108 10.43 -0.44 -7.52
CA SER A 108 11.17 -1.14 -8.57
C SER A 108 12.69 -0.95 -8.41
N ASP A 109 13.48 -1.78 -9.12
CA ASP A 109 14.94 -1.63 -9.12
C ASP A 109 15.39 -0.32 -9.78
N ALA A 110 14.64 0.16 -10.77
CA ALA A 110 14.89 1.46 -11.40
C ALA A 110 14.65 2.61 -10.40
N GLN A 111 13.51 2.57 -9.69
CA GLN A 111 13.20 3.56 -8.66
C GLN A 111 14.19 3.53 -7.49
N TRP A 112 14.70 2.36 -7.11
CA TRP A 112 15.78 2.25 -6.13
C TRP A 112 17.03 3.01 -6.56
N ASN A 113 17.45 2.86 -7.82
CA ASN A 113 18.61 3.59 -8.34
C ASN A 113 18.37 5.09 -8.33
N THR A 114 17.20 5.53 -8.80
CA THR A 114 16.80 6.95 -8.80
C THR A 114 16.73 7.52 -7.38
N PHE A 115 16.16 6.77 -6.45
CA PHE A 115 16.09 7.09 -5.02
C PHE A 115 17.47 7.30 -4.41
N CYS A 116 18.40 6.38 -4.68
CA CYS A 116 19.78 6.51 -4.20
C CYS A 116 20.51 7.71 -4.82
N ASP A 117 20.29 7.98 -6.10
CA ASP A 117 20.90 9.12 -6.79
C ASP A 117 20.37 10.44 -6.21
N ALA A 118 19.06 10.58 -6.08
CA ALA A 118 18.41 11.78 -5.57
C ALA A 118 18.80 12.09 -4.11
N LEU A 119 19.02 11.06 -3.29
CA LEU A 119 19.41 11.22 -1.88
C LEU A 119 20.92 11.07 -1.63
N VAL A 120 21.73 10.97 -2.70
CA VAL A 120 23.20 10.85 -2.59
C VAL A 120 23.62 9.66 -1.72
N LEU A 121 23.02 8.49 -1.95
CA LEU A 121 23.25 7.23 -1.25
C LEU A 121 24.05 6.25 -2.14
N GLN A 122 25.18 6.71 -2.68
CA GLN A 122 25.95 5.96 -3.68
C GLN A 122 26.55 4.68 -3.12
N ASP A 123 26.90 4.65 -1.85
CA ASP A 123 27.36 3.47 -1.14
C ASP A 123 26.30 2.35 -1.10
N LEU A 124 25.05 2.72 -0.81
CA LEU A 124 23.94 1.76 -0.83
C LEU A 124 23.57 1.32 -2.26
N LYS A 125 23.65 2.24 -3.23
CA LYS A 125 23.42 1.94 -4.63
C LYS A 125 24.45 0.95 -5.20
N ALA A 126 25.73 1.12 -4.81
CA ALA A 126 26.82 0.29 -5.27
C ALA A 126 26.91 -1.08 -4.60
N GLU A 127 26.20 -1.30 -3.51
CA GLU A 127 26.20 -2.58 -2.78
C GLU A 127 25.41 -3.65 -3.57
N PRO A 128 26.09 -4.71 -4.08
CA PRO A 128 25.44 -5.71 -4.91
C PRO A 128 24.26 -6.44 -4.25
N ARG A 129 24.29 -6.58 -2.90
CA ARG A 129 23.22 -7.22 -2.14
C ARG A 129 21.90 -6.44 -2.20
N TYR A 130 21.97 -5.14 -2.53
CA TYR A 130 20.79 -4.26 -2.66
C TYR A 130 20.35 -4.04 -4.12
N ALA A 131 20.96 -4.72 -5.10
CA ALA A 131 20.64 -4.51 -6.51
C ALA A 131 19.21 -4.90 -6.89
N LYS A 132 18.66 -5.96 -6.27
CA LYS A 132 17.32 -6.48 -6.58
C LYS A 132 16.35 -6.28 -5.42
N ASN A 133 15.10 -5.92 -5.73
CA ASN A 133 14.08 -5.70 -4.72
C ASN A 133 13.90 -6.90 -3.79
N ASN A 134 13.86 -8.11 -4.34
CA ASN A 134 13.67 -9.32 -3.52
C ASN A 134 14.81 -9.53 -2.51
N ASP A 135 16.02 -9.14 -2.82
CA ASP A 135 17.16 -9.25 -1.93
C ASP A 135 17.15 -8.11 -0.91
N ARG A 136 16.80 -6.90 -1.33
CA ARG A 136 16.54 -5.78 -0.39
C ARG A 136 15.42 -6.10 0.61
N VAL A 137 14.34 -6.79 0.19
CA VAL A 137 13.26 -7.23 1.09
C VAL A 137 13.77 -8.19 2.16
N LYS A 138 14.60 -9.17 1.79
CA LYS A 138 15.23 -10.11 2.74
C LYS A 138 16.14 -9.37 3.74
N LEU A 139 16.83 -8.34 3.28
CA LEU A 139 17.76 -7.53 4.06
C LEU A 139 17.12 -6.28 4.67
N ARG A 140 15.79 -6.19 4.66
CA ARG A 140 15.05 -5.01 5.13
C ARG A 140 15.38 -4.63 6.58
N ALA A 141 15.62 -5.62 7.43
CA ALA A 141 16.01 -5.41 8.83
C ALA A 141 17.39 -4.75 8.97
N GLU A 142 18.28 -4.91 8.01
CA GLU A 142 19.59 -4.24 7.92
C GLU A 142 19.46 -2.88 7.20
N LEU A 143 18.78 -2.85 6.07
CA LEU A 143 18.71 -1.68 5.20
C LEU A 143 17.91 -0.51 5.80
N LEU A 144 16.77 -0.76 6.44
CA LEU A 144 15.94 0.33 6.98
C LEU A 144 16.61 1.13 8.09
N PRO A 145 17.32 0.54 9.06
CA PRO A 145 18.10 1.30 10.04
C PRO A 145 19.15 2.21 9.39
N LEU A 146 19.87 1.72 8.38
CA LEU A 146 20.85 2.54 7.64
C LEU A 146 20.19 3.74 6.96
N LEU A 147 19.03 3.52 6.32
CA LEU A 147 18.29 4.62 5.71
C LEU A 147 17.76 5.61 6.74
N ARG A 148 17.24 5.14 7.88
CA ARG A 148 16.80 6.01 8.97
C ARG A 148 17.93 6.90 9.48
N GLU A 149 19.10 6.34 9.68
CA GLU A 149 20.30 7.10 10.08
C GLU A 149 20.67 8.18 9.05
N ARG A 150 20.71 7.82 7.74
CA ARG A 150 21.06 8.75 6.66
C ARG A 150 20.05 9.87 6.45
N LEU A 151 18.78 9.64 6.83
CA LEU A 151 17.70 10.61 6.66
C LEU A 151 17.42 11.44 7.90
N ALA A 152 17.89 11.01 9.09
CA ALA A 152 17.56 11.63 10.38
C ALA A 152 17.85 13.14 10.46
N GLU A 153 18.95 13.59 9.84
CA GLU A 153 19.37 14.98 9.84
C GLU A 153 18.88 15.80 8.64
N ARG A 154 18.08 15.21 7.76
CA ARG A 154 17.53 15.87 6.57
C ARG A 154 16.14 16.42 6.85
N ARG A 155 15.81 17.57 6.29
CA ARG A 155 14.48 18.14 6.39
C ARG A 155 13.52 17.40 5.46
N ALA A 156 12.28 17.18 5.90
CA ALA A 156 11.25 16.54 5.08
C ALA A 156 11.05 17.24 3.72
N ALA A 157 11.04 18.59 3.74
CA ALA A 157 10.89 19.39 2.51
C ALA A 157 12.03 19.17 1.49
N ASP A 158 13.27 19.03 1.96
CA ASP A 158 14.43 18.82 1.07
C ASP A 158 14.39 17.42 0.45
N ILE A 159 13.96 16.41 1.22
CA ILE A 159 13.74 15.05 0.72
C ILE A 159 12.60 15.03 -0.30
N ALA A 160 11.44 15.62 0.02
CA ALA A 160 10.30 15.69 -0.88
C ALA A 160 10.67 16.36 -2.22
N HIS A 161 11.32 17.52 -2.16
CA HIS A 161 11.80 18.22 -3.36
C HIS A 161 12.75 17.36 -4.21
N ALA A 162 13.70 16.66 -3.57
CA ALA A 162 14.62 15.78 -4.28
C ALA A 162 13.91 14.61 -4.97
N MET A 163 12.89 14.02 -4.30
CA MET A 163 12.07 12.94 -4.87
C MET A 163 11.22 13.42 -6.03
N GLU A 164 10.49 14.53 -5.87
CA GLU A 164 9.67 15.13 -6.92
C GLU A 164 10.50 15.48 -8.16
N HIS A 165 11.67 16.09 -7.96
CA HIS A 165 12.57 16.42 -9.07
C HIS A 165 13.11 15.19 -9.79
N ALA A 166 13.25 14.07 -9.09
CA ALA A 166 13.68 12.79 -9.64
C ALA A 166 12.52 11.97 -10.28
N GLY A 167 11.27 12.44 -10.15
CA GLY A 167 10.09 11.76 -10.67
C GLY A 167 9.65 10.55 -9.83
N LEU A 168 9.86 10.62 -8.52
CA LEU A 168 9.46 9.60 -7.55
C LEU A 168 8.35 10.11 -6.62
#